data_84d3a18bc8e260b054a220897ecc7380
#
_entry.id   84d3a18bc8e260b054a220897ecc7380
#
_cell.length_a   1.000
_cell.length_b   1.000
_cell.length_c   1.000
_cell.angle_alpha   90.00
_cell.angle_beta   90.00
_cell.angle_gamma   90.00
#
_symmetry.space_group_name_H-M   'P 1'
#
loop_
_entity.id
_entity.type
_entity.pdbx_description
1 polymer ?
#
loop_
_entity_poly.entity_id
_entity_poly.type
_entity_poly.pdbx_seq_one_letter_code
_entity_poly.pdbx_strand_id
1 'polypeptide(L)'
;LLDGARAFGDIALVVLSRFSGEGWDRSSVEYNGEFNPWPDETSMPKLSAEVYLDGDFYLTAGEKKLLAQVEEVYDKIVVVLNIGGVIDLSWIKRDDKIGAALYGGQGGMEGGTAMAQVLCGLVNPSGKLADTFAARLEDYPSTENFHESVEYVDYTEDIYVGYRYFETIPGAAEKGVYPFG
;
A
#
# COMPACT_ATOMS: atom_id res chain seq x y z
N LEU A 1 16.98 2.99 21.55
CA LEU A 1 16.29 3.96 20.67
C LEU A 1 14.82 4.08 21.06
N LEU A 2 14.10 2.97 21.18
CA LEU A 2 12.66 2.94 21.53
C LEU A 2 12.38 3.47 22.94
N ASP A 3 13.22 3.19 23.92
CA ASP A 3 13.08 3.74 25.29
C ASP A 3 13.15 5.27 25.31
N GLY A 4 14.05 5.85 24.50
CA GLY A 4 14.12 7.29 24.32
C GLY A 4 12.89 7.87 23.60
N ALA A 5 12.35 7.14 22.64
CA ALA A 5 11.15 7.55 21.93
C ALA A 5 9.91 7.56 22.84
N ARG A 6 9.77 6.56 23.72
CA ARG A 6 8.69 6.50 24.71
C ARG A 6 8.71 7.70 25.68
N ALA A 7 9.89 8.13 26.08
CA ALA A 7 10.04 9.31 26.93
C ALA A 7 9.63 10.62 26.22
N PHE A 8 9.60 10.62 24.88
CA PHE A 8 9.23 11.77 24.07
C PHE A 8 7.71 11.90 23.87
N GLY A 9 6.98 10.79 23.74
CA GLY A 9 5.53 10.83 23.49
C GLY A 9 4.85 9.48 23.66
N ASP A 10 3.53 9.51 23.78
CA ASP A 10 2.67 8.35 24.03
C ASP A 10 2.06 7.74 22.75
N ILE A 11 2.28 8.37 21.61
CA ILE A 11 1.76 7.95 20.30
C ILE A 11 2.92 7.72 19.36
N ALA A 12 2.95 6.58 18.69
CA ALA A 12 3.88 6.32 17.61
C ALA A 12 3.27 6.69 16.24
N LEU A 13 4.02 7.42 15.44
CA LEU A 13 3.71 7.61 14.01
C LEU A 13 4.59 6.67 13.20
N VAL A 14 3.99 5.72 12.51
CA VAL A 14 4.68 4.79 11.62
C VAL A 14 4.40 5.17 10.18
N VAL A 15 5.43 5.56 9.44
CA VAL A 15 5.30 5.97 8.04
C VAL A 15 5.77 4.84 7.15
N LEU A 16 4.90 4.37 6.27
CA LEU A 16 5.22 3.41 5.21
C LEU A 16 5.16 4.09 3.86
N SER A 17 6.11 3.77 3.01
CA SER A 17 6.20 4.36 1.67
C SER A 17 6.30 3.29 0.60
N ARG A 18 5.61 3.51 -0.50
CA ARG A 18 5.72 2.74 -1.73
C ARG A 18 5.74 3.68 -2.91
N PHE A 19 6.72 3.51 -3.75
CA PHE A 19 6.74 4.19 -5.04
C PHE A 19 5.71 3.54 -5.98
N SER A 20 5.11 4.33 -6.85
CA SER A 20 4.30 3.87 -7.96
C SER A 20 4.41 4.86 -9.10
N GLY A 21 4.54 4.37 -10.31
CA GLY A 21 4.68 5.18 -11.51
C GLY A 21 4.61 4.33 -12.76
N GLU A 22 4.77 4.94 -13.90
CA GLU A 22 4.79 4.25 -15.18
C GLU A 22 5.85 3.13 -15.20
N GLY A 23 5.45 1.94 -15.63
CA GLY A 23 6.32 0.77 -15.65
C GLY A 23 6.65 0.18 -14.27
N TRP A 24 5.87 0.55 -13.24
CA TRP A 24 6.08 0.09 -11.88
C TRP A 24 4.79 -0.46 -11.28
N ASP A 25 4.51 -1.71 -11.60
CA ASP A 25 3.32 -2.41 -11.12
C ASP A 25 3.58 -3.09 -9.79
N ARG A 26 2.53 -3.25 -8.97
CA ARG A 26 2.62 -3.99 -7.72
C ARG A 26 2.85 -5.48 -7.98
N SER A 27 3.60 -6.11 -7.08
CA SER A 27 3.88 -7.54 -7.12
C SER A 27 3.60 -8.18 -5.77
N SER A 28 3.09 -9.40 -5.79
CA SER A 28 2.94 -10.27 -4.60
C SER A 28 4.03 -11.32 -4.48
N VAL A 29 4.94 -11.35 -5.45
CA VAL A 29 6.03 -12.32 -5.53
C VAL A 29 7.35 -11.63 -5.81
N GLU A 30 8.46 -12.35 -5.58
CA GLU A 30 9.78 -11.89 -5.96
C GLU A 30 9.82 -11.59 -7.46
N TYR A 31 10.40 -10.45 -7.82
CA TYR A 31 10.60 -10.09 -9.21
C TYR A 31 11.65 -11.02 -9.83
N ASN A 32 11.24 -11.85 -10.78
CA ASN A 32 12.09 -12.85 -11.43
C ASN A 32 12.85 -12.32 -12.68
N GLY A 33 12.60 -11.10 -13.10
CA GLY A 33 13.24 -10.48 -14.26
C GLY A 33 12.66 -10.88 -15.61
N GLU A 34 11.61 -11.70 -15.67
CA GLU A 34 11.04 -12.16 -16.94
C GLU A 34 10.28 -11.06 -17.69
N PHE A 35 9.71 -10.11 -16.95
CA PHE A 35 9.10 -8.93 -17.56
C PHE A 35 9.79 -7.66 -17.05
N ASN A 36 10.74 -7.16 -17.78
CA ASN A 36 11.35 -5.86 -17.56
C ASN A 36 11.25 -5.03 -18.84
N PRO A 37 10.31 -4.09 -18.95
CA PRO A 37 10.22 -3.19 -20.10
C PRO A 37 11.45 -2.26 -20.21
N TRP A 38 12.25 -2.17 -19.15
CA TRP A 38 13.45 -1.35 -19.05
C TRP A 38 14.66 -2.23 -18.78
N PRO A 39 15.38 -2.68 -19.82
CA PRO A 39 16.44 -3.72 -19.69
C PRO A 39 17.75 -3.22 -19.08
N ASP A 40 17.85 -1.98 -18.65
CA ASP A 40 19.08 -1.48 -18.06
C ASP A 40 19.26 -1.95 -16.59
N GLU A 41 20.50 -2.08 -16.16
CA GLU A 41 20.87 -2.59 -14.83
C GLU A 41 20.44 -1.65 -13.68
N THR A 42 20.10 -0.42 -14.00
CA THR A 42 19.69 0.60 -13.04
C THR A 42 18.17 0.74 -12.97
N SER A 43 17.44 -0.13 -13.67
CA SER A 43 15.97 -0.06 -13.70
C SER A 43 15.39 -0.17 -12.29
N MET A 44 14.40 0.63 -12.04
CA MET A 44 13.70 0.66 -10.75
C MET A 44 13.09 -0.71 -10.34
N PRO A 45 12.59 -1.56 -11.27
CA PRO A 45 12.15 -2.92 -10.93
C PRO A 45 13.25 -3.76 -10.27
N LYS A 46 14.50 -3.66 -10.72
CA LYS A 46 15.60 -4.40 -10.10
C LYS A 46 15.91 -3.91 -8.69
N LEU A 47 15.93 -2.59 -8.48
CA LEU A 47 16.12 -2.01 -7.15
C LEU A 47 14.96 -2.38 -6.22
N SER A 48 13.73 -2.46 -6.73
CA SER A 48 12.58 -2.91 -5.98
C SER A 48 12.71 -4.38 -5.54
N ALA A 49 13.16 -5.26 -6.43
CA ALA A 49 13.35 -6.67 -6.12
C ALA A 49 14.38 -6.89 -4.98
N GLU A 50 15.42 -6.06 -4.90
CA GLU A 50 16.39 -6.12 -3.80
C GLU A 50 15.80 -5.72 -2.44
N VAL A 51 14.79 -4.84 -2.44
CA VAL A 51 14.13 -4.34 -1.22
C VAL A 51 12.91 -5.16 -0.87
N TYR A 52 12.15 -5.59 -1.87
CA TYR A 52 10.85 -6.26 -1.73
C TYR A 52 10.91 -7.71 -2.22
N LEU A 53 11.62 -8.55 -1.47
CA LEU A 53 11.83 -9.97 -1.82
C LEU A 53 10.52 -10.76 -2.03
N ASP A 54 9.47 -10.39 -1.29
CA ASP A 54 8.12 -10.99 -1.40
C ASP A 54 7.16 -10.11 -2.23
N GLY A 55 7.71 -9.24 -3.09
CA GLY A 55 6.93 -8.22 -3.79
C GLY A 55 6.62 -7.01 -2.90
N ASP A 56 6.08 -5.95 -3.51
CA ASP A 56 5.84 -4.66 -2.84
C ASP A 56 4.37 -4.43 -2.47
N PHE A 57 3.50 -5.39 -2.74
CA PHE A 57 2.10 -5.36 -2.33
C PHE A 57 1.92 -5.62 -0.83
N TYR A 58 2.73 -6.48 -0.25
CA TYR A 58 2.70 -6.83 1.17
C TYR A 58 3.73 -6.07 2.00
N LEU A 59 3.60 -6.14 3.33
CA LEU A 59 4.63 -5.65 4.23
C LEU A 59 5.92 -6.45 4.08
N THR A 60 7.03 -5.76 3.95
CA THR A 60 8.36 -6.37 3.97
C THR A 60 8.70 -6.95 5.36
N ALA A 61 9.67 -7.85 5.41
CA ALA A 61 10.17 -8.39 6.68
C ALA A 61 10.69 -7.28 7.62
N GLY A 62 11.29 -6.23 7.05
CA GLY A 62 11.76 -5.07 7.81
C GLY A 62 10.62 -4.26 8.42
N GLU A 63 9.55 -4.04 7.66
CA GLU A 63 8.36 -3.32 8.13
C GLU A 63 7.59 -4.11 9.20
N LYS A 64 7.42 -5.42 8.99
CA LYS A 64 6.84 -6.31 10.02
C LYS A 64 7.63 -6.26 11.32
N LYS A 65 8.96 -6.30 11.24
CA LYS A 65 9.83 -6.17 12.41
C LYS A 65 9.72 -4.80 13.07
N LEU A 66 9.66 -3.73 12.28
CA LEU A 66 9.49 -2.37 12.82
C LEU A 66 8.16 -2.25 13.58
N LEU A 67 7.06 -2.70 12.98
CA LEU A 67 5.74 -2.69 13.63
C LEU A 67 5.77 -3.47 14.94
N ALA A 68 6.26 -4.70 14.94
CA ALA A 68 6.36 -5.51 16.15
C ALA A 68 7.16 -4.82 17.26
N GLN A 69 8.28 -4.18 16.92
CA GLN A 69 9.09 -3.42 17.90
C GLN A 69 8.36 -2.19 18.43
N VAL A 70 7.59 -1.50 17.59
CA VAL A 70 6.77 -0.35 18.02
C VAL A 70 5.64 -0.80 18.94
N GLU A 71 4.96 -1.90 18.61
CA GLU A 71 3.89 -2.50 19.41
C GLU A 71 4.34 -2.97 20.80
N GLU A 72 5.62 -3.35 20.97
CA GLU A 72 6.19 -3.66 22.30
C GLU A 72 6.22 -2.44 23.22
N VAL A 73 6.29 -1.24 22.67
CA VAL A 73 6.52 -0.01 23.40
C VAL A 73 5.30 0.90 23.46
N TYR A 74 4.48 0.89 22.43
CA TYR A 74 3.34 1.79 22.27
C TYR A 74 2.01 1.03 22.20
N ASP A 75 0.99 1.58 22.85
CA ASP A 75 -0.39 1.11 22.78
C ASP A 75 -1.26 1.99 21.86
N LYS A 76 -0.68 3.05 21.29
CA LYS A 76 -1.34 3.96 20.35
C LYS A 76 -0.44 4.21 19.17
N ILE A 77 -0.84 3.67 18.04
CA ILE A 77 -0.10 3.78 16.78
C ILE A 77 -0.99 4.47 15.75
N VAL A 78 -0.41 5.41 15.04
CA VAL A 78 -1.00 6.02 13.84
C VAL A 78 -0.12 5.66 12.66
N VAL A 79 -0.72 5.07 11.65
CA VAL A 79 -0.01 4.71 10.41
C VAL A 79 -0.21 5.81 9.38
N VAL A 80 0.87 6.25 8.76
CA VAL A 80 0.84 7.17 7.63
C VAL A 80 1.30 6.44 6.38
N LEU A 81 0.44 6.36 5.39
CA LEU A 81 0.67 5.66 4.14
C LEU A 81 1.03 6.67 3.04
N ASN A 82 2.34 6.82 2.80
CA ASN A 82 2.87 7.61 1.68
C ASN A 82 3.08 6.68 0.49
N ILE A 83 2.00 6.24 -0.11
CA ILE A 83 1.99 5.22 -1.16
C ILE A 83 1.18 5.66 -2.37
N GLY A 84 1.64 5.30 -3.56
CA GLY A 84 0.84 5.33 -4.77
C GLY A 84 0.27 3.94 -5.05
N GLY A 85 -0.96 3.88 -5.58
CA GLY A 85 -1.65 2.61 -5.83
C GLY A 85 -2.07 1.86 -4.56
N VAL A 86 -2.42 0.61 -4.73
CA VAL A 86 -2.96 -0.25 -3.66
C VAL A 86 -1.90 -1.16 -3.06
N ILE A 87 -2.01 -1.47 -1.77
CA ILE A 87 -1.24 -2.50 -1.04
C ILE A 87 -2.16 -3.24 -0.09
N ASP A 88 -1.72 -4.37 0.47
CA ASP A 88 -2.45 -5.01 1.57
C ASP A 88 -2.47 -4.12 2.80
N LEU A 89 -3.66 -3.76 3.25
CA LEU A 89 -3.91 -3.00 4.48
C LEU A 89 -4.69 -3.83 5.52
N SER A 90 -4.85 -5.13 5.31
CA SER A 90 -5.60 -6.00 6.22
C SER A 90 -4.99 -6.07 7.62
N TRP A 91 -3.68 -5.88 7.72
CA TRP A 91 -2.96 -5.86 8.98
C TRP A 91 -3.36 -4.68 9.88
N ILE A 92 -3.76 -3.54 9.31
CA ILE A 92 -4.24 -2.37 10.08
C ILE A 92 -5.52 -2.73 10.84
N LYS A 93 -6.47 -3.44 10.20
CA LYS A 93 -7.72 -3.84 10.84
C LYS A 93 -7.56 -4.92 11.91
N ARG A 94 -6.45 -5.67 11.86
CA ARG A 94 -6.20 -6.79 12.78
C ARG A 94 -5.44 -6.39 14.04
N ASP A 95 -4.89 -5.18 14.08
CA ASP A 95 -4.09 -4.69 15.18
C ASP A 95 -4.85 -3.63 15.98
N ASP A 96 -5.26 -3.98 17.20
CA ASP A 96 -6.01 -3.10 18.09
C ASP A 96 -5.19 -1.89 18.60
N LYS A 97 -3.87 -1.90 18.47
CA LYS A 97 -3.00 -0.77 18.82
C LYS A 97 -2.95 0.31 17.75
N ILE A 98 -3.35 -0.04 16.52
CA ILE A 98 -3.44 0.93 15.41
C ILE A 98 -4.78 1.64 15.50
N GLY A 99 -4.79 2.82 16.13
CA GLY A 99 -6.00 3.62 16.32
C GLY A 99 -6.45 4.42 15.09
N ALA A 100 -5.53 4.69 14.15
CA ALA A 100 -5.83 5.43 12.93
C ALA A 100 -4.82 5.14 11.83
N ALA A 101 -5.27 5.28 10.59
CA ALA A 101 -4.39 5.28 9.41
C ALA A 101 -4.73 6.47 8.50
N LEU A 102 -3.71 7.18 8.05
CA LEU A 102 -3.82 8.28 7.10
C LEU A 102 -3.23 7.86 5.76
N TYR A 103 -4.08 7.74 4.73
CA TYR A 103 -3.62 7.53 3.36
C TYR A 103 -3.29 8.88 2.73
N GLY A 104 -2.00 9.15 2.56
CA GLY A 104 -1.50 10.42 2.02
C GLY A 104 -1.31 10.42 0.50
N GLY A 105 -1.32 9.26 -0.13
CA GLY A 105 -0.99 9.12 -1.55
C GLY A 105 0.42 9.63 -1.86
N GLN A 106 0.60 10.15 -3.04
CA GLN A 106 1.81 10.85 -3.50
C GLN A 106 1.57 12.36 -3.45
N GLY A 107 1.77 12.92 -2.24
CA GLY A 107 1.42 14.30 -1.97
C GLY A 107 2.39 15.32 -2.51
N GLY A 108 2.51 15.88 -3.57
CA GLY A 108 3.36 16.91 -4.14
C GLY A 108 4.21 17.73 -3.15
N MET A 109 4.60 18.94 -3.52
CA MET A 109 5.52 19.77 -2.73
C MET A 109 4.98 20.12 -1.34
N GLU A 110 3.67 20.28 -1.19
CA GLU A 110 3.01 20.63 0.08
C GLU A 110 2.46 19.39 0.82
N GLY A 111 2.73 18.17 0.35
CA GLY A 111 2.21 16.92 0.92
C GLY A 111 2.55 16.75 2.39
N GLY A 112 3.78 17.05 2.77
CA GLY A 112 4.21 16.98 4.18
C GLY A 112 3.46 17.97 5.06
N THR A 113 3.28 19.22 4.60
CA THR A 113 2.51 20.24 5.30
C THR A 113 1.05 19.82 5.46
N ALA A 114 0.43 19.30 4.40
CA ALA A 114 -0.97 18.85 4.43
C ALA A 114 -1.17 17.67 5.40
N MET A 115 -0.30 16.66 5.35
CA MET A 115 -0.34 15.53 6.28
C MET A 115 -0.16 15.98 7.74
N ALA A 116 0.79 16.88 8.01
CA ALA A 116 1.01 17.41 9.35
C ALA A 116 -0.23 18.17 9.87
N GLN A 117 -0.89 18.96 9.05
CA GLN A 117 -2.11 19.67 9.43
C GLN A 117 -3.25 18.72 9.80
N VAL A 118 -3.41 17.62 9.05
CA VAL A 118 -4.39 16.58 9.37
C VAL A 118 -4.03 15.88 10.68
N LEU A 119 -2.79 15.44 10.84
CA LEU A 119 -2.32 14.74 12.05
C LEU A 119 -2.42 15.61 13.31
N CYS A 120 -2.22 16.92 13.19
CA CYS A 120 -2.39 17.88 14.27
C CYS A 120 -3.86 18.32 14.49
N GLY A 121 -4.80 17.82 13.72
CA GLY A 121 -6.22 18.19 13.82
C GLY A 121 -6.56 19.61 13.36
N LEU A 122 -5.66 20.26 12.64
CA LEU A 122 -5.90 21.61 12.08
C LEU A 122 -6.83 21.57 10.87
N VAL A 123 -6.83 20.46 10.15
CA VAL A 123 -7.67 20.20 8.98
C VAL A 123 -8.31 18.84 9.12
N ASN A 124 -9.61 18.74 8.87
CA ASN A 124 -10.30 17.47 8.79
C ASN A 124 -10.15 16.87 7.38
N PRO A 125 -9.60 15.64 7.23
CA PRO A 125 -9.46 15.03 5.92
C PRO A 125 -10.83 14.75 5.29
N SER A 126 -11.02 15.18 4.06
CA SER A 126 -12.25 14.98 3.30
C SER A 126 -12.07 14.15 2.03
N GLY A 127 -10.84 13.72 1.76
CA GLY A 127 -10.53 12.82 0.66
C GLY A 127 -11.18 11.46 0.84
N LYS A 128 -11.48 10.82 -0.27
CA LYS A 128 -12.06 9.48 -0.36
C LYS A 128 -11.09 8.54 -1.05
N LEU A 129 -11.20 7.25 -0.77
CA LEU A 129 -10.39 6.26 -1.48
C LEU A 129 -10.79 6.19 -2.95
N ALA A 130 -9.81 6.30 -3.84
CA ALA A 130 -10.01 6.20 -5.28
C ALA A 130 -10.15 4.75 -5.76
N ASP A 131 -9.76 3.79 -4.91
CA ASP A 131 -9.78 2.36 -5.20
C ASP A 131 -10.29 1.56 -4.00
N THR A 132 -10.75 0.33 -4.26
CA THR A 132 -10.97 -0.67 -3.22
C THR A 132 -9.64 -1.35 -2.90
N PHE A 133 -9.25 -1.36 -1.63
CA PHE A 133 -8.06 -2.08 -1.17
C PHE A 133 -8.45 -3.51 -0.81
N ALA A 134 -7.96 -4.48 -1.55
CA ALA A 134 -8.15 -5.90 -1.27
C ALA A 134 -7.05 -6.45 -0.38
N ALA A 135 -7.29 -7.61 0.24
CA ALA A 135 -6.33 -8.27 1.11
C ALA A 135 -5.20 -8.97 0.34
N ARG A 136 -5.46 -9.36 -0.90
CA ARG A 136 -4.51 -10.07 -1.74
C ARG A 136 -4.48 -9.45 -3.14
N LEU A 137 -3.32 -9.46 -3.76
CA LEU A 137 -3.18 -8.96 -5.13
C LEU A 137 -4.02 -9.79 -6.11
N GLU A 138 -4.13 -11.10 -5.87
CA GLU A 138 -4.93 -12.03 -6.68
C GLU A 138 -6.45 -11.79 -6.57
N ASP A 139 -6.89 -10.95 -5.64
CA ASP A 139 -8.30 -10.56 -5.54
C ASP A 139 -8.71 -9.51 -6.58
N TYR A 140 -7.73 -8.91 -7.28
CA TYR A 140 -7.96 -8.03 -8.44
C TYR A 140 -7.95 -8.87 -9.72
N PRO A 141 -9.03 -8.83 -10.54
CA PRO A 141 -9.17 -9.68 -11.71
C PRO A 141 -8.03 -9.58 -12.73
N SER A 142 -7.49 -8.37 -12.91
CA SER A 142 -6.39 -8.12 -13.84
C SER A 142 -5.09 -8.83 -13.48
N THR A 143 -4.90 -9.26 -12.24
CA THR A 143 -3.65 -9.90 -11.79
C THR A 143 -3.34 -11.18 -12.56
N GLU A 144 -4.37 -11.92 -13.00
CA GLU A 144 -4.18 -13.19 -13.70
C GLU A 144 -3.56 -13.03 -15.08
N ASN A 145 -3.84 -11.92 -15.78
CA ASN A 145 -3.43 -11.76 -17.16
C ASN A 145 -2.70 -10.44 -17.49
N PHE A 146 -2.39 -9.62 -16.50
CA PHE A 146 -1.74 -8.33 -16.70
C PHE A 146 -0.39 -8.42 -17.41
N HIS A 147 0.35 -9.50 -17.16
CA HIS A 147 1.64 -9.80 -17.78
C HIS A 147 1.60 -11.08 -18.65
N GLU A 148 0.45 -11.41 -19.22
CA GLU A 148 0.26 -12.64 -20.01
C GLU A 148 1.12 -12.67 -21.26
N SER A 149 1.30 -11.53 -21.92
CA SER A 149 2.09 -11.42 -23.15
C SER A 149 2.78 -10.06 -23.25
N VAL A 150 3.93 -10.04 -23.94
CA VAL A 150 4.61 -8.80 -24.34
C VAL A 150 4.05 -8.20 -25.65
N GLU A 151 3.22 -8.95 -26.37
CA GLU A 151 2.69 -8.55 -27.68
C GLU A 151 1.25 -8.05 -27.61
N TYR A 152 0.48 -8.48 -26.62
CA TYR A 152 -0.92 -8.11 -26.45
C TYR A 152 -1.32 -8.13 -24.96
N VAL A 153 -2.42 -7.50 -24.66
CA VAL A 153 -3.11 -7.59 -23.37
C VAL A 153 -4.62 -7.71 -23.62
N ASP A 154 -5.24 -8.66 -22.95
CA ASP A 154 -6.69 -8.85 -22.99
C ASP A 154 -7.33 -8.11 -21.80
N TYR A 155 -8.25 -7.18 -22.10
CA TYR A 155 -8.98 -6.43 -21.06
C TYR A 155 -10.13 -7.29 -20.50
N THR A 156 -9.79 -8.32 -19.72
CA THR A 156 -10.74 -9.31 -19.20
C THR A 156 -11.73 -8.73 -18.19
N GLU A 157 -11.38 -7.62 -17.56
CA GLU A 157 -12.26 -6.92 -16.60
C GLU A 157 -13.41 -6.19 -17.31
N ASP A 158 -13.26 -5.83 -18.61
CA ASP A 158 -14.25 -5.07 -19.38
C ASP A 158 -14.69 -3.80 -18.61
N ILE A 159 -15.99 -3.62 -18.41
CA ILE A 159 -16.53 -2.47 -17.66
C ILE A 159 -16.36 -2.59 -16.13
N TYR A 160 -16.01 -3.77 -15.63
CA TYR A 160 -15.86 -4.07 -14.22
C TYR A 160 -14.44 -3.83 -13.70
N VAL A 161 -13.78 -2.79 -14.19
CA VAL A 161 -12.44 -2.42 -13.78
C VAL A 161 -12.45 -1.75 -12.39
N GLY A 162 -11.47 -2.07 -11.57
CA GLY A 162 -11.26 -1.47 -10.25
C GLY A 162 -12.43 -1.67 -9.29
N TYR A 163 -12.88 -0.60 -8.61
CA TYR A 163 -13.95 -0.68 -7.61
C TYR A 163 -15.27 -1.24 -8.17
N ARG A 164 -15.55 -1.10 -9.48
CA ARG A 164 -16.77 -1.62 -10.09
C ARG A 164 -16.88 -3.14 -9.99
N TYR A 165 -15.75 -3.84 -10.05
CA TYR A 165 -15.70 -5.28 -9.80
C TYR A 165 -16.20 -5.60 -8.39
N PHE A 166 -15.63 -4.96 -7.39
CA PHE A 166 -15.95 -5.22 -5.99
C PHE A 166 -17.41 -4.86 -5.63
N GLU A 167 -17.96 -3.80 -6.24
CA GLU A 167 -19.33 -3.34 -6.00
C GLU A 167 -20.39 -4.12 -6.77
N THR A 168 -20.02 -4.82 -7.85
CA THR A 168 -21.02 -5.37 -8.77
C THR A 168 -21.01 -6.90 -8.81
N ILE A 169 -19.82 -7.51 -8.77
CA ILE A 169 -19.71 -8.97 -8.94
C ILE A 169 -20.06 -9.66 -7.61
N PRO A 170 -20.98 -10.64 -7.63
CA PRO A 170 -21.40 -11.35 -6.42
C PRO A 170 -20.20 -11.98 -5.68
N GLY A 171 -20.07 -11.70 -4.39
CA GLY A 171 -18.99 -12.20 -3.54
C GLY A 171 -17.68 -11.41 -3.64
N ALA A 172 -17.54 -10.48 -4.58
CA ALA A 172 -16.31 -9.69 -4.72
C ALA A 172 -16.13 -8.67 -3.57
N ALA A 173 -17.22 -8.11 -3.05
CA ALA A 173 -17.17 -7.15 -1.96
C ALA A 173 -16.49 -7.71 -0.70
N GLU A 174 -16.62 -9.01 -0.45
CA GLU A 174 -16.00 -9.69 0.71
C GLU A 174 -14.47 -9.74 0.64
N LYS A 175 -13.88 -9.55 -0.54
CA LYS A 175 -12.44 -9.49 -0.77
C LYS A 175 -11.86 -8.12 -0.40
N GLY A 176 -12.69 -7.08 -0.36
CA GLY A 176 -12.30 -5.71 -0.02
C GLY A 176 -12.05 -5.53 1.47
N VAL A 177 -10.91 -4.94 1.82
CA VAL A 177 -10.56 -4.54 3.19
C VAL A 177 -11.06 -3.13 3.48
N TYR A 178 -10.82 -2.22 2.55
CA TYR A 178 -11.31 -0.85 2.56
C TYR A 178 -11.96 -0.55 1.21
N PRO A 179 -13.26 -0.23 1.19
CA PRO A 179 -13.98 0.01 -0.05
C PRO A 179 -13.62 1.37 -0.67
N PHE A 180 -13.88 1.50 -1.97
CA PHE A 180 -13.92 2.79 -2.66
C PHE A 180 -14.89 3.75 -1.98
N GLY A 181 -14.57 5.08 -1.95
CA GLY A 181 -15.41 6.12 -1.36
C GLY A 181 -15.30 6.18 0.16
#